data_f71225ddba858d092bf66089de6a8b3f
#
_entry.id   f71225ddba858d092bf66089de6a8b3f
#
_cell.length_a   1.000
_cell.length_b   1.000
_cell.length_c   1.000
_cell.angle_alpha   90.00
_cell.angle_beta   90.00
_cell.angle_gamma   90.00
#
_symmetry.space_group_name_H-M   'P 1'
#
loop_
_entity.id
_entity.type
_entity.pdbx_description
1 polymer ?
#
loop_
_entity_poly.entity_id
_entity_poly.type
_entity_poly.pdbx_seq_one_letter_code
_entity_poly.pdbx_strand_id
1 'polypeptide(L)'
;FTIPLRRAMVVHSDLPYPEGLAAAEILKVGSASHEEVTTDKKKSTGMRDIVQGTALAGIIGLCANGFHILSSEFSYWLSFGRATTQIPLGFSMALLGAGYLIGIASGMAILVGTVLAWAIFVPYLTSVLSPAEGQAAAAFAKTVWAQKVRFIGAGTIGIAAIWTLIKLLGPVIDGIKMSISAIRENDSAEKKALHHTDIDMSPKSVGLVFLAILAGLFFTFYTFVAEAGLPGTVTLIYIVIGIVVAVLMGFFVAAACGYMAGLIGTSASPISGIGILGIIVSSLVVLGVGQSFGIFETAEGTKFATALAIFITSVIVSIASISNDNLQDLKTGFIVGATPWKQQVALILGSVIGAFAIAPVLNLLYQAYGFTGAMPRASMDPSQALAAPQATLMTTIAQGIFSSQLEWNYILFGIGVGVVAIIVDVLLKKNTASLALPPLAVGMGIYLPPTLEVPLVIGSVIGYFLNKHLYARAEKRSPDHVEEDVEACKHRGVLFASGLIVGESLLGVIIAMIIVFSITSGGSEDPLALVGKDFSSTADLLGLAVFVLSIVYFIYHVLSTKFTAEEKE
;
A
#
# COMPACT_ATOMS: atom_id res chain seq x y z
N PHE A 1 -11.62 -16.14 -9.08
CA PHE A 1 -10.44 -16.48 -9.91
C PHE A 1 -9.41 -17.36 -9.18
N THR A 2 -9.16 -17.21 -7.88
CA THR A 2 -8.14 -17.97 -7.14
C THR A 2 -8.43 -19.46 -6.98
N ILE A 3 -9.70 -19.86 -6.95
CA ILE A 3 -10.09 -21.28 -6.79
C ILE A 3 -9.52 -22.15 -7.91
N PRO A 4 -9.73 -21.86 -9.21
CA PRO A 4 -9.10 -22.64 -10.28
C PRO A 4 -7.57 -22.51 -10.30
N LEU A 5 -7.00 -21.41 -9.81
CA LEU A 5 -5.55 -21.19 -9.77
C LEU A 5 -4.86 -22.00 -8.65
N ARG A 6 -5.58 -22.39 -7.59
CA ARG A 6 -5.01 -23.09 -6.43
C ARG A 6 -4.21 -24.33 -6.82
N ARG A 7 -4.77 -25.22 -7.63
CA ARG A 7 -4.07 -26.45 -7.99
C ARG A 7 -2.76 -26.19 -8.72
N ALA A 8 -2.79 -25.28 -9.69
CA ALA A 8 -1.61 -24.92 -10.46
C ALA A 8 -0.55 -24.21 -9.62
N MET A 9 -0.96 -23.27 -8.77
CA MET A 9 -0.04 -22.35 -8.08
C MET A 9 0.33 -22.79 -6.67
N VAL A 10 -0.51 -23.59 -5.99
CA VAL A 10 -0.28 -24.00 -4.60
C VAL A 10 0.12 -25.46 -4.50
N VAL A 11 -0.60 -26.36 -5.22
CA VAL A 11 -0.41 -27.81 -5.08
C VAL A 11 0.71 -28.32 -6.00
N HIS A 12 0.68 -27.92 -7.28
CA HIS A 12 1.61 -28.40 -8.32
C HIS A 12 2.69 -27.37 -8.66
N SER A 13 3.13 -26.56 -7.68
CA SER A 13 4.19 -25.57 -7.87
C SER A 13 5.17 -25.56 -6.71
N ASP A 14 6.42 -25.22 -7.02
CA ASP A 14 7.49 -25.05 -6.03
C ASP A 14 7.55 -23.60 -5.48
N LEU A 15 6.45 -22.85 -5.62
CA LEU A 15 6.38 -21.48 -5.08
C LEU A 15 6.47 -21.50 -3.55
N PRO A 16 7.36 -20.69 -2.96
CA PRO A 16 7.67 -20.75 -1.53
C PRO A 16 6.54 -20.27 -0.62
N TYR A 17 5.72 -19.29 -1.05
CA TYR A 17 4.64 -18.69 -0.25
C TYR A 17 5.10 -18.32 1.18
N PRO A 18 6.01 -17.35 1.35
CA PRO A 18 6.69 -17.12 2.61
C PRO A 18 5.75 -16.82 3.79
N GLU A 19 4.72 -16.00 3.59
CA GLU A 19 3.75 -15.69 4.64
C GLU A 19 2.84 -16.90 4.94
N GLY A 20 2.42 -17.63 3.89
CA GLY A 20 1.62 -18.85 4.04
C GLY A 20 2.35 -19.94 4.80
N LEU A 21 3.65 -20.11 4.53
CA LEU A 21 4.51 -21.03 5.27
C LEU A 21 4.66 -20.60 6.74
N ALA A 22 4.96 -19.32 6.99
CA ALA A 22 5.07 -18.79 8.35
C ALA A 22 3.78 -18.97 9.16
N ALA A 23 2.61 -18.68 8.55
CA ALA A 23 1.33 -18.89 9.19
C ALA A 23 1.06 -20.38 9.50
N ALA A 24 1.44 -21.30 8.59
CA ALA A 24 1.32 -22.74 8.81
C ALA A 24 2.19 -23.22 9.97
N GLU A 25 3.42 -22.74 10.10
CA GLU A 25 4.31 -23.07 11.21
C GLU A 25 3.74 -22.59 12.55
N ILE A 26 3.20 -21.36 12.59
CA ILE A 26 2.52 -20.84 13.79
C ILE A 26 1.34 -21.73 14.19
N LEU A 27 0.52 -22.18 13.23
CA LEU A 27 -0.62 -23.06 13.50
C LEU A 27 -0.17 -24.45 13.99
N LYS A 28 0.88 -25.03 13.41
CA LYS A 28 1.43 -26.33 13.84
C LYS A 28 1.95 -26.25 15.29
N VAL A 29 2.76 -25.23 15.60
CA VAL A 29 3.25 -24.99 16.96
C VAL A 29 2.08 -24.74 17.93
N GLY A 30 1.05 -24.03 17.47
CA GLY A 30 -0.18 -23.79 18.26
C GLY A 30 -0.98 -25.04 18.58
N SER A 31 -1.05 -26.00 17.68
CA SER A 31 -1.77 -27.27 17.90
C SER A 31 -0.96 -28.30 18.69
N ALA A 32 0.37 -28.34 18.51
CA ALA A 32 1.25 -29.24 19.27
C ALA A 32 1.28 -28.90 20.79
N SER A 33 1.03 -27.64 21.15
CA SER A 33 1.02 -27.20 22.57
C SER A 33 -0.20 -27.66 23.38
N HIS A 34 -1.17 -28.36 22.79
CA HIS A 34 -2.25 -29.02 23.53
C HIS A 34 -1.85 -30.37 24.11
N GLU A 35 -0.75 -30.99 23.64
CA GLU A 35 -0.26 -32.26 24.15
C GLU A 35 0.96 -32.16 25.07
N GLU A 36 1.72 -31.03 25.06
CA GLU A 36 2.85 -30.82 25.97
C GLU A 36 2.89 -29.38 26.52
N VAL A 37 2.61 -29.26 27.82
CA VAL A 37 2.63 -28.00 28.60
C VAL A 37 4.08 -27.61 28.95
N THR A 38 4.93 -27.21 28.00
CA THR A 38 6.29 -26.74 28.36
C THR A 38 6.90 -25.61 27.52
N THR A 39 6.15 -24.88 26.67
CA THR A 39 6.76 -23.78 25.90
C THR A 39 5.92 -22.49 25.87
N ASP A 40 5.30 -22.12 26.99
CA ASP A 40 4.50 -20.89 27.11
C ASP A 40 5.28 -19.57 26.97
N LYS A 41 6.61 -19.57 27.09
CA LYS A 41 7.41 -18.34 27.08
C LYS A 41 7.59 -17.70 25.70
N LYS A 42 7.71 -18.45 24.61
CA LYS A 42 7.91 -17.90 23.25
C LYS A 42 6.62 -17.30 22.65
N LYS A 43 5.44 -17.82 22.99
CA LYS A 43 4.14 -17.32 22.50
C LYS A 43 3.73 -15.99 23.13
N SER A 44 4.03 -15.80 24.41
CA SER A 44 3.69 -14.55 25.11
C SER A 44 4.53 -13.35 24.63
N THR A 45 5.73 -13.61 24.11
CA THR A 45 6.67 -12.55 23.70
C THR A 45 6.22 -11.84 22.41
N GLY A 46 5.77 -12.58 21.39
CA GLY A 46 5.37 -11.99 20.11
C GLY A 46 4.13 -11.10 20.21
N MET A 47 3.09 -11.56 20.94
CA MET A 47 1.89 -10.75 21.21
C MET A 47 2.25 -9.49 22.01
N ARG A 48 3.15 -9.61 22.98
CA ARG A 48 3.64 -8.48 23.77
C ARG A 48 4.32 -7.43 22.91
N ASP A 49 5.12 -7.82 21.91
CA ASP A 49 5.83 -6.91 21.03
C ASP A 49 4.84 -6.11 20.16
N ILE A 50 3.81 -6.76 19.60
CA ILE A 50 2.74 -6.07 18.85
C ILE A 50 1.99 -5.09 19.77
N VAL A 51 1.57 -5.54 20.96
CA VAL A 51 0.80 -4.70 21.91
C VAL A 51 1.63 -3.49 22.36
N GLN A 52 2.93 -3.66 22.60
CA GLN A 52 3.82 -2.56 22.98
C GLN A 52 3.96 -1.54 21.85
N GLY A 53 4.16 -1.99 20.60
CA GLY A 53 4.18 -1.11 19.43
C GLY A 53 2.86 -0.36 19.25
N THR A 54 1.74 -1.10 19.36
CA THR A 54 0.38 -0.53 19.27
C THR A 54 0.13 0.53 20.35
N ALA A 55 0.49 0.24 21.60
CA ALA A 55 0.31 1.18 22.70
C ALA A 55 1.19 2.44 22.53
N LEU A 56 2.46 2.27 22.15
CA LEU A 56 3.37 3.39 21.91
C LEU A 56 2.84 4.31 20.81
N ALA A 57 2.53 3.77 19.64
CA ALA A 57 2.03 4.57 18.52
C ALA A 57 0.64 5.17 18.82
N GLY A 58 -0.23 4.44 19.52
CA GLY A 58 -1.52 4.93 19.96
C GLY A 58 -1.41 6.11 20.91
N ILE A 59 -0.55 6.04 21.93
CA ILE A 59 -0.36 7.15 22.88
C ILE A 59 0.20 8.38 22.16
N ILE A 60 1.24 8.21 21.33
CA ILE A 60 1.83 9.31 20.57
C ILE A 60 0.81 9.94 19.62
N GLY A 61 0.06 9.11 18.88
CA GLY A 61 -0.99 9.57 17.98
C GLY A 61 -2.10 10.33 18.70
N LEU A 62 -2.50 9.89 19.93
CA LEU A 62 -3.47 10.61 20.74
C LEU A 62 -2.94 11.98 21.17
N CYS A 63 -1.67 12.05 21.56
CA CYS A 63 -1.03 13.31 21.93
C CYS A 63 -0.86 14.26 20.74
N ALA A 64 -0.63 13.72 19.53
CA ALA A 64 -0.45 14.52 18.33
C ALA A 64 -1.79 14.92 17.69
N ASN A 65 -2.63 13.93 17.35
CA ASN A 65 -3.84 14.16 16.56
C ASN A 65 -5.11 14.37 17.41
N GLY A 66 -5.05 14.02 18.72
CA GLY A 66 -6.16 14.27 19.65
C GLY A 66 -5.91 15.52 20.48
N PHE A 67 -4.89 15.50 21.32
CA PHE A 67 -4.63 16.59 22.28
C PHE A 67 -3.87 17.78 21.70
N HIS A 68 -3.27 17.64 20.52
CA HIS A 68 -2.45 18.65 19.82
C HIS A 68 -1.21 19.12 20.62
N ILE A 69 -0.79 18.39 21.66
CA ILE A 69 0.41 18.71 22.45
C ILE A 69 1.72 18.29 21.77
N LEU A 70 1.65 17.42 20.79
CA LEU A 70 2.76 17.06 19.89
C LEU A 70 2.40 17.47 18.46
N SER A 71 3.40 17.88 17.69
CA SER A 71 3.22 18.01 16.24
C SER A 71 3.39 16.65 15.55
N SER A 72 2.66 16.42 14.46
CA SER A 72 2.81 15.26 13.58
C SER A 72 3.87 15.45 12.50
N GLU A 73 4.23 16.71 12.22
CA GLU A 73 5.24 17.07 11.22
C GLU A 73 5.84 18.42 11.49
N PHE A 74 7.02 18.65 10.95
CA PHE A 74 7.72 19.93 10.96
C PHE A 74 8.44 20.13 9.64
N SER A 75 8.40 21.34 9.08
CA SER A 75 9.11 21.68 7.85
C SER A 75 9.90 22.97 8.02
N TYR A 76 11.21 22.89 7.87
CA TYR A 76 12.08 24.04 7.86
C TYR A 76 12.30 24.55 6.44
N TRP A 77 11.86 25.80 6.16
CA TRP A 77 11.93 26.41 4.85
C TRP A 77 13.23 27.18 4.65
N LEU A 78 13.87 26.95 3.51
CA LEU A 78 15.10 27.61 3.09
C LEU A 78 14.87 28.34 1.78
N SER A 79 15.26 29.61 1.70
CA SER A 79 15.20 30.40 0.48
C SER A 79 16.59 30.93 0.13
N PHE A 80 17.03 30.67 -1.09
CA PHE A 80 18.30 31.12 -1.65
C PHE A 80 18.01 32.02 -2.86
N GLY A 81 17.85 33.32 -2.61
CA GLY A 81 17.35 34.25 -3.61
C GLY A 81 15.89 33.92 -3.98
N ARG A 82 15.65 33.52 -5.24
CA ARG A 82 14.32 33.07 -5.72
C ARG A 82 14.07 31.57 -5.54
N ALA A 83 15.13 30.79 -5.35
CA ALA A 83 15.01 29.36 -5.15
C ALA A 83 14.53 29.05 -3.73
N THR A 84 13.52 28.22 -3.59
CA THR A 84 12.94 27.83 -2.30
C THR A 84 12.89 26.31 -2.17
N THR A 85 13.30 25.80 -1.01
CA THR A 85 13.24 24.39 -0.65
C THR A 85 12.81 24.23 0.80
N GLN A 86 12.63 22.97 1.24
CA GLN A 86 12.34 22.63 2.62
C GLN A 86 13.17 21.46 3.10
N ILE A 87 13.43 21.42 4.40
CA ILE A 87 13.89 20.23 5.13
C ILE A 87 12.67 19.69 5.87
N PRO A 88 12.04 18.62 5.37
CA PRO A 88 10.84 18.06 5.97
C PRO A 88 11.19 17.08 7.07
N LEU A 89 10.42 17.07 8.15
CA LEU A 89 10.48 16.08 9.23
C LEU A 89 9.05 15.63 9.54
N GLY A 90 8.76 14.37 9.32
CA GLY A 90 7.50 13.74 9.74
C GLY A 90 7.73 12.86 10.97
N PHE A 91 6.76 12.76 11.85
CA PHE A 91 6.87 12.08 13.13
C PHE A 91 5.93 10.87 13.25
N SER A 92 5.41 10.36 12.12
CA SER A 92 4.53 9.19 12.11
C SER A 92 5.26 7.92 12.52
N MET A 93 4.76 7.27 13.55
CA MET A 93 5.24 5.96 14.03
C MET A 93 4.89 4.85 13.06
N ALA A 94 3.73 4.93 12.41
CA ALA A 94 3.32 3.96 11.39
C ALA A 94 4.27 3.96 10.20
N LEU A 95 4.67 5.15 9.71
CA LEU A 95 5.60 5.27 8.60
C LEU A 95 7.02 4.87 8.99
N LEU A 96 7.44 5.11 10.24
CA LEU A 96 8.70 4.60 10.78
C LEU A 96 8.72 3.05 10.75
N GLY A 97 7.64 2.42 11.24
CA GLY A 97 7.47 0.97 11.20
C GLY A 97 7.44 0.42 9.77
N ALA A 98 6.69 1.06 8.88
CA ALA A 98 6.64 0.69 7.46
C ALA A 98 8.03 0.80 6.80
N GLY A 99 8.78 1.85 7.11
CA GLY A 99 10.16 2.03 6.65
C GLY A 99 11.08 0.87 7.06
N TYR A 100 10.98 0.44 8.31
CA TYR A 100 11.72 -0.73 8.80
C TYR A 100 11.39 -2.00 8.01
N LEU A 101 10.12 -2.20 7.63
CA LEU A 101 9.65 -3.38 6.89
C LEU A 101 10.06 -3.37 5.41
N ILE A 102 10.02 -2.22 4.73
CA ILE A 102 10.36 -2.13 3.29
C ILE A 102 11.85 -2.31 2.98
N GLY A 103 12.72 -2.12 3.98
CA GLY A 103 14.14 -2.32 3.88
C GLY A 103 14.92 -1.19 3.20
N ILE A 104 16.26 -1.30 3.29
CA ILE A 104 17.18 -0.21 2.93
C ILE A 104 17.16 0.16 1.45
N ALA A 105 17.01 -0.80 0.54
CA ALA A 105 17.04 -0.52 -0.89
C ALA A 105 15.87 0.40 -1.32
N SER A 106 14.66 0.10 -0.83
CA SER A 106 13.48 0.92 -1.11
C SER A 106 13.56 2.28 -0.39
N GLY A 107 14.00 2.30 0.88
CA GLY A 107 14.17 3.53 1.63
C GLY A 107 15.19 4.49 0.98
N MET A 108 16.33 3.98 0.51
CA MET A 108 17.32 4.80 -0.19
C MET A 108 16.83 5.27 -1.56
N ALA A 109 16.04 4.47 -2.26
CA ALA A 109 15.43 4.89 -3.51
C ALA A 109 14.39 6.01 -3.31
N ILE A 110 13.57 5.94 -2.25
CA ILE A 110 12.68 7.03 -1.84
C ILE A 110 13.50 8.29 -1.52
N LEU A 111 14.58 8.17 -0.74
CA LEU A 111 15.46 9.29 -0.42
C LEU A 111 16.03 9.96 -1.67
N VAL A 112 16.48 9.17 -2.65
CA VAL A 112 16.97 9.70 -3.95
C VAL A 112 15.87 10.50 -4.64
N GLY A 113 14.63 9.98 -4.68
CA GLY A 113 13.47 10.68 -5.24
C GLY A 113 13.17 11.99 -4.50
N THR A 114 13.16 11.97 -3.17
CA THR A 114 12.93 13.16 -2.31
C THR A 114 14.01 14.23 -2.55
N VAL A 115 15.27 13.82 -2.65
CA VAL A 115 16.39 14.74 -2.96
C VAL A 115 16.24 15.32 -4.38
N LEU A 116 15.90 14.52 -5.37
CA LEU A 116 15.62 15.03 -6.73
C LEU A 116 14.49 16.06 -6.72
N ALA A 117 13.41 15.79 -6.01
CA ALA A 117 12.27 16.71 -5.94
C ALA A 117 12.62 18.01 -5.21
N TRP A 118 13.12 17.91 -3.97
CA TRP A 118 13.23 19.03 -3.06
C TRP A 118 14.61 19.71 -3.02
N ALA A 119 15.68 19.05 -3.46
CA ALA A 119 16.98 19.70 -3.57
C ALA A 119 17.31 20.15 -5.01
N ILE A 120 16.60 19.64 -6.04
CA ILE A 120 16.90 19.97 -7.43
C ILE A 120 15.68 20.60 -8.14
N PHE A 121 14.56 19.85 -8.29
CA PHE A 121 13.46 20.29 -9.16
C PHE A 121 12.68 21.47 -8.60
N VAL A 122 12.27 21.43 -7.32
CA VAL A 122 11.53 22.54 -6.70
C VAL A 122 12.38 23.81 -6.63
N PRO A 123 13.63 23.81 -6.14
CA PRO A 123 14.48 24.99 -6.15
C PRO A 123 14.73 25.56 -7.55
N TYR A 124 14.98 24.70 -8.52
CA TYR A 124 15.17 25.12 -9.90
C TYR A 124 13.92 25.80 -10.47
N LEU A 125 12.76 25.17 -10.35
CA LEU A 125 11.51 25.69 -10.89
C LEU A 125 11.06 26.97 -10.15
N THR A 126 11.25 27.07 -8.84
CA THR A 126 10.94 28.30 -8.09
C THR A 126 11.87 29.46 -8.46
N SER A 127 13.10 29.16 -8.89
CA SER A 127 14.03 30.21 -9.37
C SER A 127 13.64 30.78 -10.73
N VAL A 128 13.05 29.95 -11.61
CA VAL A 128 12.69 30.30 -12.99
C VAL A 128 11.27 30.87 -13.09
N LEU A 129 10.33 30.30 -12.33
CA LEU A 129 8.93 30.72 -12.31
C LEU A 129 8.72 31.90 -11.37
N SER A 130 7.68 32.70 -11.65
CA SER A 130 7.31 33.83 -10.80
C SER A 130 6.11 33.46 -9.91
N PRO A 131 6.16 33.77 -8.58
CA PRO A 131 5.01 33.63 -7.70
C PRO A 131 3.89 34.58 -8.11
N ALA A 132 2.65 34.27 -7.70
CA ALA A 132 1.54 35.21 -7.78
C ALA A 132 1.78 36.40 -6.83
N GLU A 133 1.14 37.55 -7.12
CA GLU A 133 1.28 38.74 -6.26
C GLU A 133 0.88 38.42 -4.82
N GLY A 134 1.79 38.69 -3.87
CA GLY A 134 1.57 38.47 -2.44
C GLY A 134 1.72 36.99 -1.98
N GLN A 135 2.09 36.09 -2.84
CA GLN A 135 2.26 34.67 -2.46
C GLN A 135 3.58 34.45 -1.69
N ALA A 136 3.49 33.90 -0.47
CA ALA A 136 4.66 33.54 0.32
C ALA A 136 5.52 32.46 -0.39
N ALA A 137 6.84 32.53 -0.25
CA ALA A 137 7.79 31.63 -0.91
C ALA A 137 7.51 30.13 -0.63
N ALA A 138 7.16 29.79 0.61
CA ALA A 138 6.80 28.42 0.99
C ALA A 138 5.52 27.92 0.28
N ALA A 139 4.48 28.77 0.22
CA ALA A 139 3.24 28.44 -0.47
C ALA A 139 3.47 28.30 -1.98
N PHE A 140 4.31 29.15 -2.57
CA PHE A 140 4.70 29.06 -3.97
C PHE A 140 5.44 27.75 -4.27
N ALA A 141 6.43 27.37 -3.44
CA ALA A 141 7.16 26.13 -3.60
C ALA A 141 6.24 24.88 -3.49
N LYS A 142 5.28 24.88 -2.56
CA LYS A 142 4.25 23.82 -2.48
C LYS A 142 3.40 23.75 -3.75
N THR A 143 3.00 24.90 -4.30
CA THR A 143 2.23 24.96 -5.56
C THR A 143 3.05 24.43 -6.73
N VAL A 144 4.32 24.83 -6.86
CA VAL A 144 5.23 24.35 -7.91
C VAL A 144 5.43 22.83 -7.81
N TRP A 145 5.64 22.33 -6.59
CA TRP A 145 5.72 20.89 -6.38
C TRP A 145 4.43 20.19 -6.81
N ALA A 146 3.28 20.64 -6.33
CA ALA A 146 1.99 20.00 -6.59
C ALA A 146 1.59 20.01 -8.08
N GLN A 147 1.86 21.11 -8.79
CA GLN A 147 1.40 21.31 -10.17
C GLN A 147 2.42 20.90 -11.22
N LYS A 148 3.72 20.72 -10.88
CA LYS A 148 4.78 20.44 -11.84
C LYS A 148 5.65 19.24 -11.43
N VAL A 149 6.29 19.29 -10.27
CA VAL A 149 7.22 18.24 -9.84
C VAL A 149 6.52 16.89 -9.61
N ARG A 150 5.29 16.89 -9.09
CA ARG A 150 4.48 15.67 -8.98
C ARG A 150 4.23 15.00 -10.32
N PHE A 151 4.09 15.74 -11.43
CA PHE A 151 3.97 15.17 -12.76
C PHE A 151 5.27 14.49 -13.22
N ILE A 152 6.44 15.01 -12.82
CA ILE A 152 7.72 14.31 -13.02
C ILE A 152 7.70 12.97 -12.26
N GLY A 153 7.28 12.98 -11.00
CA GLY A 153 7.11 11.76 -10.20
C GLY A 153 6.13 10.77 -10.86
N ALA A 154 4.99 11.25 -11.35
CA ALA A 154 3.99 10.44 -12.04
C ALA A 154 4.57 9.77 -13.31
N GLY A 155 5.32 10.49 -14.13
CA GLY A 155 6.02 9.94 -15.30
C GLY A 155 7.05 8.88 -14.92
N THR A 156 7.83 9.14 -13.85
CA THR A 156 8.81 8.19 -13.31
C THR A 156 8.15 6.91 -12.83
N ILE A 157 7.07 7.02 -12.06
CA ILE A 157 6.27 5.86 -11.58
C ILE A 157 5.67 5.10 -12.76
N GLY A 158 5.10 5.80 -13.73
CA GLY A 158 4.46 5.19 -14.89
C GLY A 158 5.41 4.28 -15.67
N ILE A 159 6.59 4.78 -16.04
CA ILE A 159 7.58 3.96 -16.78
C ILE A 159 8.18 2.85 -15.92
N ALA A 160 8.39 3.10 -14.62
CA ALA A 160 8.86 2.09 -13.67
C ALA A 160 7.84 0.96 -13.50
N ALA A 161 6.54 1.27 -13.45
CA ALA A 161 5.47 0.29 -13.40
C ALA A 161 5.43 -0.57 -14.67
N ILE A 162 5.48 0.06 -15.85
CA ILE A 162 5.56 -0.65 -17.15
C ILE A 162 6.79 -1.58 -17.18
N TRP A 163 7.96 -1.09 -16.77
CA TRP A 163 9.17 -1.90 -16.69
C TRP A 163 9.02 -3.11 -15.76
N THR A 164 8.42 -2.91 -14.59
CA THR A 164 8.13 -3.99 -13.65
C THR A 164 7.21 -5.02 -14.27
N LEU A 165 6.14 -4.59 -14.94
CA LEU A 165 5.22 -5.49 -15.64
C LEU A 165 5.92 -6.27 -16.76
N ILE A 166 6.79 -5.63 -17.54
CA ILE A 166 7.58 -6.33 -18.58
C ILE A 166 8.44 -7.43 -17.98
N LYS A 167 9.10 -7.17 -16.83
CA LYS A 167 9.87 -8.19 -16.11
C LYS A 167 9.00 -9.35 -15.59
N LEU A 168 7.76 -9.07 -15.25
CA LEU A 168 6.81 -10.04 -14.73
C LEU A 168 6.07 -10.83 -15.81
N LEU A 169 6.16 -10.41 -17.09
CA LEU A 169 5.46 -11.11 -18.18
C LEU A 169 5.85 -12.59 -18.28
N GLY A 170 7.13 -12.95 -18.09
CA GLY A 170 7.57 -14.33 -18.09
C GLY A 170 6.85 -15.16 -17.00
N PRO A 171 7.05 -14.83 -15.71
CA PRO A 171 6.36 -15.47 -14.59
C PRO A 171 4.83 -15.51 -14.73
N VAL A 172 4.22 -14.43 -15.22
CA VAL A 172 2.77 -14.37 -15.45
C VAL A 172 2.32 -15.35 -16.52
N ILE A 173 3.02 -15.40 -17.66
CA ILE A 173 2.73 -16.34 -18.75
C ILE A 173 2.89 -17.77 -18.25
N ASP A 174 3.90 -18.05 -17.45
CA ASP A 174 4.13 -19.37 -16.87
C ASP A 174 3.00 -19.74 -15.88
N GLY A 175 2.58 -18.82 -15.02
CA GLY A 175 1.42 -19.00 -14.15
C GLY A 175 0.11 -19.29 -14.92
N ILE A 176 -0.13 -18.56 -16.02
CA ILE A 176 -1.30 -18.79 -16.88
C ILE A 176 -1.20 -20.16 -17.57
N LYS A 177 -0.04 -20.53 -18.10
CA LYS A 177 0.17 -21.87 -18.72
C LYS A 177 -0.08 -22.99 -17.71
N MET A 178 0.45 -22.87 -16.49
CA MET A 178 0.20 -23.84 -15.41
C MET A 178 -1.29 -23.95 -15.08
N SER A 179 -2.01 -22.83 -15.05
CA SER A 179 -3.46 -22.81 -14.80
C SER A 179 -4.25 -23.50 -15.90
N ILE A 180 -3.90 -23.26 -17.17
CA ILE A 180 -4.55 -23.88 -18.32
C ILE A 180 -4.24 -25.40 -18.37
N SER A 181 -3.01 -25.82 -18.07
CA SER A 181 -2.65 -27.25 -18.03
C SER A 181 -3.40 -27.97 -16.92
N ALA A 182 -3.54 -27.38 -15.74
CA ALA A 182 -4.29 -27.95 -14.62
C ALA A 182 -5.81 -28.13 -14.94
N ILE A 183 -6.39 -27.21 -15.70
CA ILE A 183 -7.79 -27.34 -16.17
C ILE A 183 -7.91 -28.52 -17.15
N ARG A 184 -6.94 -28.70 -18.05
CA ARG A 184 -6.91 -29.80 -19.02
C ARG A 184 -6.70 -31.17 -18.38
N GLU A 185 -5.84 -31.25 -17.37
CA GLU A 185 -5.60 -32.53 -16.64
C GLU A 185 -6.80 -32.97 -15.81
N ASN A 186 -7.62 -32.04 -15.33
CA ASN A 186 -8.83 -32.35 -14.58
C ASN A 186 -9.93 -33.06 -15.42
N ASP A 187 -9.92 -32.88 -16.74
CA ASP A 187 -10.87 -33.56 -17.63
C ASP A 187 -10.50 -35.04 -17.90
N SER A 188 -9.28 -35.47 -17.57
CA SER A 188 -8.73 -36.80 -17.86
C SER A 188 -8.49 -37.67 -16.63
N ALA A 189 -8.68 -37.17 -15.41
CA ALA A 189 -8.46 -37.94 -14.18
C ALA A 189 -9.72 -38.73 -13.79
N GLU A 190 -9.64 -40.06 -13.91
CA GLU A 190 -10.59 -40.98 -13.29
C GLU A 190 -10.92 -40.61 -11.86
N LYS A 191 -12.20 -40.68 -11.50
CA LYS A 191 -12.76 -40.44 -10.15
C LYS A 191 -12.14 -41.37 -9.10
N LYS A 192 -10.86 -41.24 -8.78
CA LYS A 192 -10.30 -41.76 -7.53
C LYS A 192 -10.91 -40.94 -6.40
N ALA A 193 -11.31 -41.61 -5.30
CA ALA A 193 -11.78 -40.97 -4.09
C ALA A 193 -10.72 -39.95 -3.64
N LEU A 194 -10.96 -38.64 -3.91
CA LEU A 194 -10.05 -37.56 -3.56
C LEU A 194 -9.92 -37.46 -2.04
N HIS A 195 -8.71 -37.35 -1.55
CA HIS A 195 -8.49 -37.06 -0.13
C HIS A 195 -9.12 -35.67 0.21
N HIS A 196 -9.59 -35.50 1.46
CA HIS A 196 -10.29 -34.26 1.86
C HIS A 196 -9.46 -32.97 1.62
N THR A 197 -8.13 -33.07 1.61
CA THR A 197 -7.19 -31.98 1.33
C THR A 197 -7.15 -31.56 -0.16
N ASP A 198 -7.77 -32.32 -1.05
CA ASP A 198 -7.81 -32.08 -2.49
C ASP A 198 -9.20 -31.67 -3.00
N ILE A 199 -10.17 -31.55 -2.10
CA ILE A 199 -11.55 -31.21 -2.44
C ILE A 199 -11.71 -29.69 -2.46
N ASP A 200 -11.65 -29.11 -3.66
CA ASP A 200 -11.99 -27.70 -3.90
C ASP A 200 -13.52 -27.51 -3.99
N MET A 201 -13.98 -26.26 -3.95
CA MET A 201 -15.37 -25.91 -4.21
C MET A 201 -15.79 -26.43 -5.59
N SER A 202 -16.99 -27.00 -5.68
CA SER A 202 -17.46 -27.61 -6.92
C SER A 202 -17.53 -26.58 -8.06
N PRO A 203 -17.22 -26.96 -9.33
CA PRO A 203 -17.32 -26.03 -10.46
C PRO A 203 -18.70 -25.38 -10.62
N LYS A 204 -19.76 -26.12 -10.25
CA LYS A 204 -21.13 -25.57 -10.26
C LYS A 204 -21.31 -24.46 -9.22
N SER A 205 -20.78 -24.63 -8.01
CA SER A 205 -20.83 -23.63 -6.96
C SER A 205 -19.99 -22.40 -7.33
N VAL A 206 -18.78 -22.61 -7.89
CA VAL A 206 -17.93 -21.53 -8.40
C VAL A 206 -18.64 -20.74 -9.50
N GLY A 207 -19.28 -21.44 -10.45
CA GLY A 207 -20.07 -20.80 -11.51
C GLY A 207 -21.24 -19.99 -10.97
N LEU A 208 -21.96 -20.52 -9.96
CA LEU A 208 -23.06 -19.79 -9.32
C LEU A 208 -22.59 -18.52 -8.61
N VAL A 209 -21.50 -18.61 -7.83
CA VAL A 209 -20.89 -17.46 -7.16
C VAL A 209 -20.40 -16.43 -8.19
N PHE A 210 -19.78 -16.88 -9.27
CA PHE A 210 -19.35 -15.97 -10.36
C PHE A 210 -20.53 -15.23 -11.01
N LEU A 211 -21.64 -15.92 -11.28
CA LEU A 211 -22.86 -15.29 -11.81
C LEU A 211 -23.45 -14.28 -10.81
N ALA A 212 -23.45 -14.60 -9.51
CA ALA A 212 -23.91 -13.68 -8.47
C ALA A 212 -23.01 -12.42 -8.41
N ILE A 213 -21.69 -12.58 -8.56
CA ILE A 213 -20.73 -11.47 -8.63
C ILE A 213 -20.99 -10.61 -9.88
N LEU A 214 -21.21 -11.23 -11.05
CA LEU A 214 -21.55 -10.47 -12.27
C LEU A 214 -22.84 -9.67 -12.12
N ALA A 215 -23.86 -10.24 -11.49
CA ALA A 215 -25.10 -9.54 -11.20
C ALA A 215 -24.88 -8.38 -10.22
N GLY A 216 -24.06 -8.58 -9.19
CA GLY A 216 -23.66 -7.53 -8.25
C GLY A 216 -22.86 -6.41 -8.94
N LEU A 217 -21.90 -6.75 -9.80
CA LEU A 217 -21.15 -5.78 -10.60
C LEU A 217 -22.09 -5.00 -11.54
N PHE A 218 -23.01 -5.69 -12.21
CA PHE A 218 -23.99 -5.01 -13.06
C PHE A 218 -24.81 -4.00 -12.26
N PHE A 219 -25.28 -4.38 -11.10
CA PHE A 219 -26.07 -3.49 -10.24
C PHE A 219 -25.24 -2.29 -9.75
N THR A 220 -24.01 -2.50 -9.29
CA THR A 220 -23.15 -1.41 -8.82
C THR A 220 -22.71 -0.48 -9.96
N PHE A 221 -22.37 -1.02 -11.13
CA PHE A 221 -22.10 -0.18 -12.30
C PHE A 221 -23.35 0.58 -12.78
N TYR A 222 -24.52 -0.06 -12.73
CA TYR A 222 -25.77 0.60 -13.10
C TYR A 222 -26.07 1.79 -12.18
N THR A 223 -26.02 1.61 -10.87
CA THR A 223 -26.25 2.70 -9.91
C THR A 223 -25.27 3.84 -10.10
N PHE A 224 -23.99 3.52 -10.33
CA PHE A 224 -22.94 4.52 -10.55
C PHE A 224 -23.11 5.30 -11.86
N VAL A 225 -23.37 4.61 -12.98
CA VAL A 225 -23.48 5.25 -14.31
C VAL A 225 -24.82 5.97 -14.47
N ALA A 226 -25.90 5.49 -13.84
CA ALA A 226 -27.22 6.11 -13.92
C ALA A 226 -27.26 7.53 -13.34
N GLU A 227 -26.44 7.82 -12.33
CA GLU A 227 -26.33 9.16 -11.75
C GLU A 227 -25.80 10.22 -12.74
N ALA A 228 -25.09 9.79 -13.80
CA ALA A 228 -24.59 10.69 -14.83
C ALA A 228 -25.67 11.22 -15.79
N GLY A 229 -26.91 10.73 -15.72
CA GLY A 229 -28.03 11.19 -16.57
C GLY A 229 -27.84 10.94 -18.06
N LEU A 230 -27.01 9.96 -18.45
CA LEU A 230 -26.71 9.62 -19.83
C LEU A 230 -27.90 8.89 -20.53
N PRO A 231 -28.00 8.94 -21.87
CA PRO A 231 -28.96 8.13 -22.60
C PRO A 231 -28.84 6.64 -22.25
N GLY A 232 -29.95 5.93 -22.10
CA GLY A 232 -29.99 4.54 -21.64
C GLY A 232 -29.11 3.57 -22.43
N THR A 233 -28.95 3.78 -23.74
CA THR A 233 -28.03 3.00 -24.60
C THR A 233 -26.57 3.23 -24.23
N VAL A 234 -26.15 4.48 -23.97
CA VAL A 234 -24.80 4.87 -23.57
C VAL A 234 -24.50 4.34 -22.16
N THR A 235 -25.46 4.46 -21.25
CA THR A 235 -25.41 3.88 -19.90
C THR A 235 -25.11 2.38 -19.97
N LEU A 236 -25.88 1.62 -20.77
CA LEU A 236 -25.69 0.18 -20.90
C LEU A 236 -24.31 -0.16 -21.50
N ILE A 237 -23.84 0.59 -22.49
CA ILE A 237 -22.51 0.39 -23.09
C ILE A 237 -21.41 0.54 -22.03
N TYR A 238 -21.44 1.59 -21.20
CA TYR A 238 -20.44 1.80 -20.15
C TYR A 238 -20.49 0.72 -19.07
N ILE A 239 -21.69 0.24 -18.69
CA ILE A 239 -21.84 -0.86 -17.74
C ILE A 239 -21.18 -2.13 -18.30
N VAL A 240 -21.53 -2.51 -19.54
CA VAL A 240 -21.02 -3.74 -20.16
C VAL A 240 -19.51 -3.65 -20.34
N ILE A 241 -18.98 -2.53 -20.84
CA ILE A 241 -17.54 -2.33 -21.03
C ILE A 241 -16.82 -2.35 -19.68
N GLY A 242 -17.34 -1.67 -18.67
CA GLY A 242 -16.76 -1.68 -17.32
C GLY A 242 -16.64 -3.09 -16.75
N ILE A 243 -17.70 -3.89 -16.86
CA ILE A 243 -17.70 -5.29 -16.42
C ILE A 243 -16.71 -6.12 -17.24
N VAL A 244 -16.71 -6.00 -18.56
CA VAL A 244 -15.81 -6.77 -19.44
C VAL A 244 -14.35 -6.46 -19.12
N VAL A 245 -13.99 -5.19 -18.99
CA VAL A 245 -12.63 -4.76 -18.63
C VAL A 245 -12.25 -5.28 -17.23
N ALA A 246 -13.15 -5.13 -16.24
CA ALA A 246 -12.90 -5.58 -14.88
C ALA A 246 -12.70 -7.12 -14.80
N VAL A 247 -13.49 -7.89 -15.54
CA VAL A 247 -13.40 -9.36 -15.54
C VAL A 247 -12.17 -9.85 -16.29
N LEU A 248 -11.91 -9.32 -17.49
CA LEU A 248 -10.75 -9.73 -18.28
C LEU A 248 -9.43 -9.34 -17.59
N MET A 249 -9.28 -8.07 -17.24
CA MET A 249 -8.11 -7.60 -16.51
C MET A 249 -8.00 -8.29 -15.14
N GLY A 250 -9.13 -8.47 -14.46
CA GLY A 250 -9.19 -9.15 -13.17
C GLY A 250 -8.63 -10.56 -13.21
N PHE A 251 -8.94 -11.34 -14.24
CA PHE A 251 -8.38 -12.69 -14.40
C PHE A 251 -6.85 -12.67 -14.57
N PHE A 252 -6.34 -11.84 -15.48
CA PHE A 252 -4.90 -11.73 -15.70
C PHE A 252 -4.17 -11.24 -14.45
N VAL A 253 -4.75 -10.26 -13.78
CA VAL A 253 -4.20 -9.68 -12.56
C VAL A 253 -4.22 -10.67 -11.40
N ALA A 254 -5.29 -11.44 -11.24
CA ALA A 254 -5.37 -12.49 -10.22
C ALA A 254 -4.27 -13.53 -10.39
N ALA A 255 -4.03 -13.97 -11.63
CA ALA A 255 -2.97 -14.93 -11.94
C ALA A 255 -1.57 -14.34 -11.70
N ALA A 256 -1.35 -13.10 -12.16
CA ALA A 256 -0.08 -12.40 -12.01
C ALA A 256 0.28 -12.15 -10.54
N CYS A 257 -0.64 -11.54 -9.80
CA CYS A 257 -0.44 -11.21 -8.38
C CYS A 257 -0.32 -12.48 -7.53
N GLY A 258 -1.16 -13.47 -7.78
CA GLY A 258 -1.09 -14.74 -7.08
C GLY A 258 0.24 -15.46 -7.26
N TYR A 259 0.77 -15.48 -8.49
CA TYR A 259 2.10 -16.00 -8.76
C TYR A 259 3.20 -15.22 -8.02
N MET A 260 3.14 -13.89 -8.07
CA MET A 260 4.11 -13.02 -7.41
C MET A 260 4.06 -13.16 -5.89
N ALA A 261 2.85 -13.22 -5.32
CA ALA A 261 2.69 -13.49 -3.89
C ALA A 261 3.30 -14.82 -3.48
N GLY A 262 3.15 -15.86 -4.33
CA GLY A 262 3.79 -17.15 -4.12
C GLY A 262 5.31 -17.10 -4.19
N LEU A 263 5.87 -16.28 -5.06
CA LEU A 263 7.31 -16.21 -5.32
C LEU A 263 8.06 -15.35 -4.28
N ILE A 264 7.54 -14.17 -3.96
CA ILE A 264 8.26 -13.15 -3.16
C ILE A 264 7.48 -12.65 -1.94
N GLY A 265 6.28 -13.16 -1.73
CA GLY A 265 5.38 -12.72 -0.66
C GLY A 265 4.40 -11.61 -1.08
N THR A 266 3.35 -11.45 -0.29
CA THR A 266 2.26 -10.50 -0.52
C THR A 266 2.74 -9.06 -0.39
N SER A 267 3.58 -8.77 0.60
CA SER A 267 4.10 -7.44 0.89
C SER A 267 5.03 -6.89 -0.22
N ALA A 268 5.66 -7.77 -1.00
CA ALA A 268 6.52 -7.40 -2.13
C ALA A 268 5.79 -7.45 -3.49
N SER A 269 4.52 -7.85 -3.52
CA SER A 269 3.72 -7.93 -4.74
C SER A 269 3.44 -6.54 -5.33
N PRO A 270 3.56 -6.33 -6.66
CA PRO A 270 3.49 -5.01 -7.29
C PRO A 270 2.05 -4.53 -7.53
N ILE A 271 1.19 -4.54 -6.50
CA ILE A 271 -0.22 -4.12 -6.60
C ILE A 271 -0.34 -2.67 -7.10
N SER A 272 0.54 -1.77 -6.64
CA SER A 272 0.56 -0.37 -7.10
C SER A 272 0.82 -0.26 -8.61
N GLY A 273 1.76 -1.05 -9.15
CA GLY A 273 2.04 -1.09 -10.58
C GLY A 273 0.85 -1.61 -11.41
N ILE A 274 0.15 -2.60 -10.87
CA ILE A 274 -1.08 -3.14 -11.47
C ILE A 274 -2.21 -2.11 -11.45
N GLY A 275 -2.34 -1.34 -10.37
CA GLY A 275 -3.29 -0.23 -10.29
C GLY A 275 -3.03 0.83 -11.38
N ILE A 276 -1.77 1.17 -11.62
CA ILE A 276 -1.39 2.11 -12.70
C ILE A 276 -1.73 1.53 -14.08
N LEU A 277 -1.44 0.26 -14.33
CA LEU A 277 -1.87 -0.39 -15.57
C LEU A 277 -3.40 -0.39 -15.71
N GLY A 278 -4.09 -0.74 -14.63
CA GLY A 278 -5.55 -0.76 -14.58
C GLY A 278 -6.16 0.59 -14.94
N ILE A 279 -5.66 1.69 -14.37
CA ILE A 279 -6.19 3.03 -14.66
C ILE A 279 -5.88 3.48 -16.09
N ILE A 280 -4.71 3.15 -16.62
CA ILE A 280 -4.37 3.47 -18.01
C ILE A 280 -5.31 2.74 -18.96
N VAL A 281 -5.47 1.42 -18.82
CA VAL A 281 -6.33 0.60 -19.68
C VAL A 281 -7.79 1.06 -19.55
N SER A 282 -8.30 1.23 -18.33
CA SER A 282 -9.67 1.69 -18.09
C SER A 282 -9.92 3.06 -18.70
N SER A 283 -8.98 4.00 -18.53
CA SER A 283 -9.10 5.35 -19.10
C SER A 283 -9.09 5.34 -20.61
N LEU A 284 -8.21 4.56 -21.24
CA LEU A 284 -8.14 4.47 -22.71
C LEU A 284 -9.42 3.86 -23.29
N VAL A 285 -9.99 2.84 -22.65
CA VAL A 285 -11.26 2.23 -23.07
C VAL A 285 -12.42 3.21 -22.90
N VAL A 286 -12.51 3.90 -21.76
CA VAL A 286 -13.54 4.92 -21.49
C VAL A 286 -13.38 6.09 -22.46
N LEU A 287 -12.16 6.52 -22.79
CA LEU A 287 -11.87 7.55 -23.77
C LEU A 287 -12.37 7.15 -25.17
N GLY A 288 -12.01 5.95 -25.64
CA GLY A 288 -12.40 5.47 -26.96
C GLY A 288 -13.92 5.44 -27.17
N VAL A 289 -14.67 5.03 -26.14
CA VAL A 289 -16.12 5.04 -26.16
C VAL A 289 -16.67 6.46 -26.02
N GLY A 290 -16.16 7.25 -25.08
CA GLY A 290 -16.65 8.58 -24.77
C GLY A 290 -16.49 9.59 -25.91
N GLN A 291 -15.44 9.45 -26.72
CA GLN A 291 -15.24 10.27 -27.92
C GLN A 291 -16.40 10.10 -28.93
N SER A 292 -16.92 8.89 -29.07
CA SER A 292 -18.04 8.60 -29.98
C SER A 292 -19.38 9.19 -29.52
N PHE A 293 -19.49 9.57 -28.26
CA PHE A 293 -20.71 10.10 -27.64
C PHE A 293 -20.59 11.56 -27.17
N GLY A 294 -19.47 12.24 -27.46
CA GLY A 294 -19.26 13.65 -27.08
C GLY A 294 -19.17 13.90 -25.57
N ILE A 295 -18.83 12.88 -24.76
CA ILE A 295 -18.80 12.97 -23.29
C ILE A 295 -17.78 14.02 -22.82
N PHE A 296 -16.68 14.19 -23.54
CA PHE A 296 -15.59 15.09 -23.17
C PHE A 296 -15.78 16.54 -23.60
N GLU A 297 -16.92 16.87 -24.21
CA GLU A 297 -17.28 18.25 -24.55
C GLU A 297 -17.67 19.08 -23.31
N THR A 298 -17.98 18.41 -22.18
CA THR A 298 -18.35 19.06 -20.92
C THR A 298 -17.38 18.71 -19.80
N ALA A 299 -17.19 19.64 -18.86
CA ALA A 299 -16.38 19.39 -17.67
C ALA A 299 -16.99 18.29 -16.77
N GLU A 300 -18.33 18.18 -16.74
CA GLU A 300 -19.03 17.14 -15.99
C GLU A 300 -18.82 15.77 -16.61
N GLY A 301 -18.85 15.65 -17.93
CA GLY A 301 -18.55 14.41 -18.63
C GLY A 301 -17.11 13.94 -18.41
N THR A 302 -16.14 14.85 -18.39
CA THR A 302 -14.75 14.53 -18.06
C THR A 302 -14.60 14.05 -16.60
N LYS A 303 -15.31 14.66 -15.65
CA LYS A 303 -15.34 14.19 -14.26
C LYS A 303 -15.96 12.80 -14.14
N PHE A 304 -17.08 12.58 -14.82
CA PHE A 304 -17.74 11.27 -14.87
C PHE A 304 -16.82 10.20 -15.44
N ALA A 305 -16.17 10.45 -16.59
CA ALA A 305 -15.24 9.52 -17.21
C ALA A 305 -14.06 9.18 -16.28
N THR A 306 -13.52 10.19 -15.58
CA THR A 306 -12.46 10.01 -14.58
C THR A 306 -12.94 9.10 -13.44
N ALA A 307 -14.11 9.39 -12.88
CA ALA A 307 -14.69 8.61 -11.79
C ALA A 307 -14.98 7.16 -12.22
N LEU A 308 -15.51 6.96 -13.44
CA LEU A 308 -15.77 5.64 -13.99
C LEU A 308 -14.49 4.83 -14.21
N ALA A 309 -13.44 5.44 -14.76
CA ALA A 309 -12.16 4.77 -14.94
C ALA A 309 -11.53 4.36 -13.59
N ILE A 310 -11.62 5.21 -12.56
CA ILE A 310 -11.19 4.89 -11.19
C ILE A 310 -12.04 3.76 -10.62
N PHE A 311 -13.36 3.77 -10.84
CA PHE A 311 -14.25 2.73 -10.35
C PHE A 311 -13.94 1.36 -10.96
N ILE A 312 -13.73 1.28 -12.28
CA ILE A 312 -13.27 0.04 -12.95
C ILE A 312 -11.93 -0.43 -12.37
N THR A 313 -10.99 0.51 -12.20
CA THR A 313 -9.66 0.22 -11.65
C THR A 313 -9.75 -0.29 -10.20
N SER A 314 -10.64 0.24 -9.38
CA SER A 314 -10.82 -0.22 -8.00
C SER A 314 -11.25 -1.68 -7.94
N VAL A 315 -12.10 -2.13 -8.86
CA VAL A 315 -12.48 -3.55 -8.99
C VAL A 315 -11.26 -4.40 -9.35
N ILE A 316 -10.44 -3.97 -10.32
CA ILE A 316 -9.24 -4.69 -10.75
C ILE A 316 -8.22 -4.80 -9.59
N VAL A 317 -7.98 -3.71 -8.88
CA VAL A 317 -7.04 -3.68 -7.72
C VAL A 317 -7.55 -4.52 -6.57
N SER A 318 -8.87 -4.53 -6.32
CA SER A 318 -9.46 -5.41 -5.30
C SER A 318 -9.26 -6.89 -5.63
N ILE A 319 -9.43 -7.27 -6.90
CA ILE A 319 -9.15 -8.65 -7.36
C ILE A 319 -7.67 -9.00 -7.16
N ALA A 320 -6.75 -8.08 -7.49
CA ALA A 320 -5.31 -8.26 -7.29
C ALA A 320 -4.96 -8.54 -5.83
N SER A 321 -5.46 -7.69 -4.92
CA SER A 321 -5.20 -7.75 -3.49
C SER A 321 -5.75 -9.04 -2.88
N ILE A 322 -7.03 -9.36 -3.15
CA ILE A 322 -7.67 -10.56 -2.64
C ILE A 322 -6.98 -11.83 -3.18
N SER A 323 -6.53 -11.82 -4.44
CA SER A 323 -5.82 -12.96 -5.02
C SER A 323 -4.50 -13.25 -4.31
N ASN A 324 -3.73 -12.21 -3.96
CA ASN A 324 -2.51 -12.35 -3.19
C ASN A 324 -2.77 -13.06 -1.86
N ASP A 325 -3.71 -12.52 -1.09
CA ASP A 325 -4.01 -12.98 0.26
C ASP A 325 -4.58 -14.40 0.23
N ASN A 326 -5.53 -14.67 -0.66
CA ASN A 326 -6.19 -15.98 -0.76
C ASN A 326 -5.21 -17.12 -1.10
N LEU A 327 -4.23 -16.88 -1.96
CA LEU A 327 -3.28 -17.93 -2.33
C LEU A 327 -2.28 -18.23 -1.21
N GLN A 328 -1.89 -17.24 -0.41
CA GLN A 328 -1.13 -17.44 0.82
C GLN A 328 -1.93 -18.28 1.83
N ASP A 329 -3.18 -17.93 2.05
CA ASP A 329 -4.07 -18.65 2.96
C ASP A 329 -4.30 -20.09 2.51
N LEU A 330 -4.51 -20.32 1.21
CA LEU A 330 -4.69 -21.65 0.64
C LEU A 330 -3.41 -22.50 0.73
N LYS A 331 -2.22 -21.88 0.66
CA LYS A 331 -0.94 -22.54 0.94
C LYS A 331 -0.82 -22.92 2.41
N THR A 332 -1.18 -22.03 3.32
CA THR A 332 -1.27 -22.34 4.76
C THR A 332 -2.13 -23.58 5.00
N GLY A 333 -3.34 -23.58 4.43
CA GLY A 333 -4.24 -24.71 4.54
C GLY A 333 -3.71 -26.02 3.94
N PHE A 334 -3.02 -25.92 2.80
CA PHE A 334 -2.36 -27.08 2.18
C PHE A 334 -1.31 -27.70 3.11
N ILE A 335 -0.49 -26.86 3.76
CA ILE A 335 0.59 -27.31 4.65
C ILE A 335 0.03 -27.94 5.95
N VAL A 336 -1.07 -27.38 6.51
CA VAL A 336 -1.69 -27.91 7.74
C VAL A 336 -2.74 -28.99 7.48
N GLY A 337 -2.96 -29.39 6.23
CA GLY A 337 -3.92 -30.44 5.88
C GLY A 337 -5.39 -30.01 5.95
N ALA A 338 -5.70 -28.72 5.78
CA ALA A 338 -7.06 -28.21 5.78
C ALA A 338 -7.84 -28.60 4.51
N THR A 339 -9.18 -28.65 4.61
CA THR A 339 -10.07 -28.92 3.48
C THR A 339 -10.26 -27.63 2.65
N PRO A 340 -9.81 -27.56 1.37
CA PRO A 340 -9.78 -26.30 0.60
C PRO A 340 -11.13 -25.63 0.42
N TRP A 341 -12.19 -26.38 0.10
CA TRP A 341 -13.50 -25.78 -0.13
C TRP A 341 -14.04 -25.04 1.09
N LYS A 342 -13.73 -25.51 2.31
CA LYS A 342 -14.12 -24.82 3.55
C LYS A 342 -13.39 -23.51 3.72
N GLN A 343 -12.08 -23.46 3.41
CA GLN A 343 -11.31 -22.22 3.37
C GLN A 343 -11.87 -21.25 2.32
N GLN A 344 -12.17 -21.74 1.13
CA GLN A 344 -12.72 -20.92 0.05
C GLN A 344 -14.05 -20.28 0.42
N VAL A 345 -14.93 -21.01 1.11
CA VAL A 345 -16.18 -20.45 1.65
C VAL A 345 -15.90 -19.40 2.73
N ALA A 346 -14.98 -19.68 3.66
CA ALA A 346 -14.62 -18.72 4.72
C ALA A 346 -14.03 -17.41 4.15
N LEU A 347 -13.18 -17.50 3.09
CA LEU A 347 -12.63 -16.35 2.38
C LEU A 347 -13.72 -15.50 1.71
N ILE A 348 -14.72 -16.14 1.08
CA ILE A 348 -15.87 -15.42 0.50
C ILE A 348 -16.66 -14.70 1.59
N LEU A 349 -16.97 -15.37 2.69
CA LEU A 349 -17.70 -14.76 3.81
C LEU A 349 -16.92 -13.59 4.42
N GLY A 350 -15.61 -13.75 4.62
CA GLY A 350 -14.73 -12.69 5.13
C GLY A 350 -14.69 -11.48 4.20
N SER A 351 -14.62 -11.70 2.87
CA SER A 351 -14.65 -10.62 1.88
C SER A 351 -15.97 -9.85 1.90
N VAL A 352 -17.10 -10.54 2.05
CA VAL A 352 -18.43 -9.91 2.14
C VAL A 352 -18.54 -9.06 3.42
N ILE A 353 -18.14 -9.61 4.57
CA ILE A 353 -18.17 -8.89 5.86
C ILE A 353 -17.23 -7.68 5.81
N GLY A 354 -16.02 -7.84 5.25
CA GLY A 354 -15.07 -6.75 5.07
C GLY A 354 -15.63 -5.61 4.21
N ALA A 355 -16.33 -5.94 3.11
CA ALA A 355 -16.97 -4.93 2.26
C ALA A 355 -18.01 -4.11 3.03
N PHE A 356 -18.82 -4.74 3.88
CA PHE A 356 -19.77 -4.02 4.73
C PHE A 356 -19.09 -3.13 5.78
N ALA A 357 -17.93 -3.51 6.28
CA ALA A 357 -17.19 -2.74 7.27
C ALA A 357 -16.43 -1.55 6.67
N ILE A 358 -15.85 -1.71 5.46
CA ILE A 358 -14.99 -0.70 4.82
C ILE A 358 -15.77 0.58 4.49
N ALA A 359 -16.97 0.48 3.90
CA ALA A 359 -17.73 1.64 3.44
C ALA A 359 -18.10 2.62 4.58
N PRO A 360 -18.65 2.18 5.74
CA PRO A 360 -18.88 3.06 6.87
C PRO A 360 -17.61 3.70 7.43
N VAL A 361 -16.50 2.95 7.49
CA VAL A 361 -15.21 3.46 7.99
C VAL A 361 -14.65 4.54 7.04
N LEU A 362 -14.71 4.32 5.73
CA LEU A 362 -14.28 5.34 4.76
C LEU A 362 -15.14 6.60 4.84
N ASN A 363 -16.46 6.47 5.00
CA ASN A 363 -17.34 7.62 5.18
C ASN A 363 -17.02 8.37 6.48
N LEU A 364 -16.75 7.64 7.57
CA LEU A 364 -16.34 8.22 8.84
C LEU A 364 -15.06 9.05 8.68
N LEU A 365 -14.03 8.48 8.04
CA LEU A 365 -12.76 9.16 7.78
C LEU A 365 -12.94 10.39 6.89
N TYR A 366 -13.78 10.30 5.85
CA TYR A 366 -14.11 11.43 4.99
C TYR A 366 -14.78 12.56 5.77
N GLN A 367 -15.76 12.25 6.62
CA GLN A 367 -16.45 13.25 7.43
C GLN A 367 -15.54 13.89 8.49
N ALA A 368 -14.59 13.14 9.06
CA ALA A 368 -13.68 13.64 10.07
C ALA A 368 -12.57 14.51 9.48
N TYR A 369 -11.88 14.03 8.45
CA TYR A 369 -10.64 14.63 7.95
C TYR A 369 -10.74 15.19 6.53
N GLY A 370 -11.71 14.73 5.74
CA GLY A 370 -11.72 14.94 4.29
C GLY A 370 -10.63 14.13 3.58
N PHE A 371 -10.68 14.14 2.26
CA PHE A 371 -9.65 13.54 1.41
C PHE A 371 -8.97 14.61 0.56
N THR A 372 -7.76 14.37 0.11
CA THR A 372 -7.02 15.29 -0.74
C THR A 372 -7.84 15.66 -1.98
N GLY A 373 -8.18 16.96 -2.11
CA GLY A 373 -9.02 17.47 -3.21
C GLY A 373 -10.53 17.31 -3.03
N ALA A 374 -11.00 16.71 -1.91
CA ALA A 374 -12.42 16.52 -1.62
C ALA A 374 -12.69 16.72 -0.12
N MET A 375 -13.23 17.87 0.23
CA MET A 375 -13.54 18.22 1.62
C MET A 375 -15.04 18.18 1.86
N PRO A 376 -15.52 17.52 2.95
CA PRO A 376 -16.95 17.45 3.25
C PRO A 376 -17.53 18.79 3.71
N ARG A 377 -16.69 19.70 4.23
CA ARG A 377 -17.06 21.03 4.73
C ARG A 377 -16.06 22.09 4.29
N ALA A 378 -16.56 23.28 3.93
CA ALA A 378 -15.72 24.41 3.52
C ALA A 378 -14.87 25.00 4.65
N SER A 379 -15.25 24.77 5.92
CA SER A 379 -14.52 25.22 7.11
C SER A 379 -13.25 24.41 7.42
N MET A 380 -13.10 23.24 6.83
CA MET A 380 -11.97 22.34 7.12
C MET A 380 -10.67 22.85 6.51
N ASP A 381 -9.57 22.65 7.23
CA ASP A 381 -8.23 22.94 6.74
C ASP A 381 -7.77 21.85 5.76
N PRO A 382 -7.54 22.19 4.46
CA PRO A 382 -7.08 21.22 3.48
C PRO A 382 -5.74 20.54 3.81
N SER A 383 -4.93 21.14 4.70
CA SER A 383 -3.66 20.56 5.14
C SER A 383 -3.85 19.35 6.04
N GLN A 384 -5.01 19.23 6.68
CA GLN A 384 -5.40 18.10 7.54
C GLN A 384 -6.02 16.93 6.76
N ALA A 385 -6.30 17.12 5.46
CA ALA A 385 -6.91 16.10 4.64
C ALA A 385 -6.06 14.83 4.57
N LEU A 386 -6.71 13.68 4.67
CA LEU A 386 -6.02 12.40 4.53
C LEU A 386 -5.40 12.29 3.13
N ALA A 387 -4.09 12.10 3.11
CA ALA A 387 -3.37 11.85 1.88
C ALA A 387 -3.70 10.42 1.39
N ALA A 388 -4.10 10.33 0.12
CA ALA A 388 -4.29 9.06 -0.58
C ALA A 388 -3.37 9.04 -1.82
N PRO A 389 -2.05 8.83 -1.65
CA PRO A 389 -1.07 9.05 -2.72
C PRO A 389 -1.33 8.21 -3.96
N GLN A 390 -1.68 6.94 -3.79
CA GLN A 390 -1.99 6.02 -4.88
C GLN A 390 -3.26 6.43 -5.64
N ALA A 391 -4.33 6.73 -4.92
CA ALA A 391 -5.59 7.19 -5.52
C ALA A 391 -5.42 8.53 -6.23
N THR A 392 -4.65 9.45 -5.65
CA THR A 392 -4.35 10.75 -6.27
C THR A 392 -3.53 10.58 -7.55
N LEU A 393 -2.55 9.68 -7.56
CA LEU A 393 -1.78 9.35 -8.76
C LEU A 393 -2.68 8.79 -9.87
N MET A 394 -3.55 7.83 -9.55
CA MET A 394 -4.49 7.24 -10.51
C MET A 394 -5.46 8.28 -11.06
N THR A 395 -5.98 9.16 -10.20
CA THR A 395 -6.84 10.29 -10.62
C THR A 395 -6.09 11.21 -11.58
N THR A 396 -4.83 11.55 -11.28
CA THR A 396 -4.01 12.41 -12.12
C THR A 396 -3.76 11.79 -13.49
N ILE A 397 -3.50 10.48 -13.56
CA ILE A 397 -3.32 9.76 -14.82
C ILE A 397 -4.63 9.76 -15.63
N ALA A 398 -5.76 9.45 -15.01
CA ALA A 398 -7.06 9.44 -15.68
C ALA A 398 -7.44 10.82 -16.22
N GLN A 399 -7.36 11.86 -15.39
CA GLN A 399 -7.62 13.24 -15.79
C GLN A 399 -6.73 13.65 -16.95
N GLY A 400 -5.50 13.24 -16.92
CA GLY A 400 -4.55 13.50 -17.97
C GLY A 400 -4.90 12.89 -19.30
N ILE A 401 -5.36 11.67 -19.30
CA ILE A 401 -5.82 10.99 -20.51
C ILE A 401 -7.07 11.70 -21.09
N PHE A 402 -7.98 12.18 -20.23
CA PHE A 402 -9.28 12.75 -20.67
C PHE A 402 -9.23 14.24 -21.04
N SER A 403 -8.45 15.06 -20.31
CA SER A 403 -8.54 16.52 -20.44
C SER A 403 -7.62 17.12 -21.50
N SER A 404 -6.67 16.35 -22.05
CA SER A 404 -5.59 16.84 -22.93
C SER A 404 -4.80 18.04 -22.36
N GLN A 405 -5.00 18.38 -21.09
CA GLN A 405 -4.37 19.51 -20.37
C GLN A 405 -3.22 19.07 -19.47
N LEU A 406 -2.68 17.88 -19.73
CA LEU A 406 -1.50 17.43 -19.00
C LEU A 406 -0.30 18.29 -19.31
N GLU A 407 0.42 18.60 -18.28
CA GLU A 407 1.79 19.13 -18.37
C GLU A 407 2.75 18.04 -18.93
N TRP A 408 2.48 17.62 -20.18
CA TRP A 408 3.21 16.52 -20.84
C TRP A 408 4.72 16.68 -20.78
N ASN A 409 5.22 17.93 -20.80
CA ASN A 409 6.65 18.19 -20.71
C ASN A 409 7.25 17.63 -19.39
N TYR A 410 6.55 17.80 -18.26
CA TYR A 410 7.02 17.28 -16.98
C TYR A 410 6.85 15.77 -16.87
N ILE A 411 5.78 15.20 -17.44
CA ILE A 411 5.58 13.75 -17.50
C ILE A 411 6.65 13.08 -18.35
N LEU A 412 6.93 13.60 -19.56
CA LEU A 412 7.97 13.08 -20.44
C LEU A 412 9.36 13.20 -19.81
N PHE A 413 9.63 14.31 -19.13
CA PHE A 413 10.85 14.46 -18.35
C PHE A 413 10.93 13.42 -17.23
N GLY A 414 9.82 13.17 -16.54
CA GLY A 414 9.70 12.12 -15.52
C GLY A 414 9.91 10.71 -16.08
N ILE A 415 9.41 10.41 -17.27
CA ILE A 415 9.71 9.15 -17.97
C ILE A 415 11.23 9.03 -18.21
N GLY A 416 11.90 10.10 -18.62
CA GLY A 416 13.36 10.14 -18.76
C GLY A 416 14.08 9.84 -17.44
N VAL A 417 13.65 10.45 -16.32
CA VAL A 417 14.18 10.18 -14.99
C VAL A 417 13.98 8.71 -14.61
N GLY A 418 12.78 8.15 -14.89
CA GLY A 418 12.47 6.75 -14.63
C GLY A 418 13.31 5.78 -15.46
N VAL A 419 13.57 6.08 -16.73
CA VAL A 419 14.47 5.28 -17.57
C VAL A 419 15.89 5.28 -17.00
N VAL A 420 16.40 6.43 -16.57
CA VAL A 420 17.71 6.51 -15.90
C VAL A 420 17.73 5.67 -14.62
N ALA A 421 16.68 5.78 -13.78
CA ALA A 421 16.57 4.97 -12.55
C ALA A 421 16.55 3.46 -12.86
N ILE A 422 15.84 3.03 -13.93
CA ILE A 422 15.82 1.64 -14.38
C ILE A 422 17.22 1.17 -14.80
N ILE A 423 17.93 1.98 -15.60
CA ILE A 423 19.28 1.65 -16.03
C ILE A 423 20.22 1.50 -14.82
N VAL A 424 20.15 2.44 -13.88
CA VAL A 424 20.95 2.39 -12.65
C VAL A 424 20.61 1.14 -11.82
N ASP A 425 19.33 0.79 -11.62
CA ASP A 425 18.92 -0.41 -10.89
C ASP A 425 19.45 -1.70 -11.56
N VAL A 426 19.37 -1.78 -12.90
CA VAL A 426 19.89 -2.94 -13.65
C VAL A 426 21.40 -3.04 -13.52
N LEU A 427 22.13 -1.93 -13.61
CA LEU A 427 23.59 -1.90 -13.48
C LEU A 427 24.04 -2.25 -12.05
N LEU A 428 23.36 -1.73 -11.03
CA LEU A 428 23.63 -2.07 -9.62
C LEU A 428 23.45 -3.56 -9.37
N LYS A 429 22.32 -4.13 -9.79
CA LYS A 429 22.04 -5.58 -9.62
C LYS A 429 22.99 -6.48 -10.39
N LYS A 430 23.54 -5.99 -11.53
CA LYS A 430 24.53 -6.75 -12.30
C LYS A 430 25.92 -6.74 -11.65
N ASN A 431 26.32 -5.60 -11.07
CA ASN A 431 27.69 -5.40 -10.57
C ASN A 431 27.84 -5.68 -9.07
N THR A 432 26.73 -5.72 -8.32
CA THR A 432 26.75 -5.88 -6.85
C THR A 432 25.60 -6.79 -6.43
N ALA A 433 25.88 -7.74 -5.53
CA ALA A 433 24.86 -8.67 -5.02
C ALA A 433 23.86 -8.02 -4.03
N SER A 434 24.19 -6.84 -3.49
CA SER A 434 23.46 -6.24 -2.35
C SER A 434 22.85 -4.87 -2.62
N LEU A 435 23.19 -4.21 -3.74
CA LEU A 435 22.69 -2.87 -4.04
C LEU A 435 21.58 -2.91 -5.09
N ALA A 436 20.48 -2.23 -4.79
CA ALA A 436 19.37 -2.04 -5.70
C ALA A 436 18.82 -0.60 -5.57
N LEU A 437 18.30 -0.06 -6.65
CA LEU A 437 17.61 1.22 -6.67
C LEU A 437 16.23 1.03 -7.34
N PRO A 438 15.21 0.52 -6.61
CA PRO A 438 13.90 0.28 -7.19
C PRO A 438 13.34 1.54 -7.84
N PRO A 439 13.11 1.57 -9.18
CA PRO A 439 12.73 2.80 -9.88
C PRO A 439 11.36 3.33 -9.46
N LEU A 440 10.45 2.43 -9.08
CA LEU A 440 9.13 2.80 -8.57
C LEU A 440 9.26 3.62 -7.27
N ALA A 441 10.15 3.22 -6.37
CA ALA A 441 10.41 3.90 -5.11
C ALA A 441 11.07 5.29 -5.33
N VAL A 442 11.93 5.43 -6.34
CA VAL A 442 12.46 6.76 -6.76
C VAL A 442 11.31 7.66 -7.20
N GLY A 443 10.40 7.16 -8.03
CA GLY A 443 9.23 7.90 -8.47
C GLY A 443 8.30 8.31 -7.32
N MET A 444 8.11 7.42 -6.35
CA MET A 444 7.35 7.72 -5.12
C MET A 444 8.00 8.87 -4.34
N GLY A 445 9.32 8.86 -4.19
CA GLY A 445 10.06 9.93 -3.51
C GLY A 445 10.00 11.29 -4.22
N ILE A 446 9.67 11.35 -5.52
CA ILE A 446 9.39 12.62 -6.20
C ILE A 446 7.92 13.05 -6.01
N TYR A 447 7.03 12.07 -5.92
CA TYR A 447 5.58 12.26 -6.00
C TYR A 447 4.92 12.52 -4.64
N LEU A 448 5.36 11.84 -3.57
CA LEU A 448 4.75 11.94 -2.25
C LEU A 448 5.12 13.25 -1.52
N PRO A 449 4.30 13.71 -0.57
CA PRO A 449 4.70 14.75 0.36
C PRO A 449 5.95 14.32 1.15
N PRO A 450 6.98 15.16 1.23
CA PRO A 450 8.27 14.76 1.81
C PRO A 450 8.21 14.47 3.32
N THR A 451 7.23 15.02 4.03
CA THR A 451 6.98 14.72 5.46
C THR A 451 6.54 13.26 5.69
N LEU A 452 5.93 12.62 4.70
CA LEU A 452 5.59 11.19 4.76
C LEU A 452 6.80 10.29 4.46
N GLU A 453 7.75 10.77 3.67
CA GLU A 453 8.89 9.98 3.20
C GLU A 453 10.01 9.86 4.21
N VAL A 454 10.26 10.94 4.96
CA VAL A 454 11.37 10.98 5.92
C VAL A 454 11.28 9.88 6.99
N PRO A 455 10.15 9.63 7.66
CA PRO A 455 10.07 8.52 8.62
C PRO A 455 10.23 7.15 7.95
N LEU A 456 9.79 6.95 6.68
CA LEU A 456 10.04 5.73 5.91
C LEU A 456 11.55 5.51 5.70
N VAL A 457 12.26 6.55 5.29
CA VAL A 457 13.72 6.50 5.08
C VAL A 457 14.43 6.20 6.40
N ILE A 458 14.07 6.91 7.48
CA ILE A 458 14.66 6.69 8.81
C ILE A 458 14.44 5.25 9.26
N GLY A 459 13.21 4.72 9.15
CA GLY A 459 12.90 3.33 9.51
C GLY A 459 13.73 2.31 8.73
N SER A 460 13.91 2.52 7.43
CA SER A 460 14.72 1.62 6.58
C SER A 460 16.21 1.64 6.94
N VAL A 461 16.75 2.82 7.26
CA VAL A 461 18.14 3.01 7.70
C VAL A 461 18.36 2.34 9.06
N ILE A 462 17.43 2.52 10.00
CA ILE A 462 17.47 1.85 11.30
C ILE A 462 17.48 0.33 11.11
N GLY A 463 16.59 -0.22 10.27
CA GLY A 463 16.54 -1.65 9.98
C GLY A 463 17.85 -2.20 9.44
N TYR A 464 18.52 -1.48 8.56
CA TYR A 464 19.83 -1.86 8.02
C TYR A 464 20.92 -1.91 9.08
N PHE A 465 21.08 -0.84 9.87
CA PHE A 465 22.11 -0.80 10.90
C PHE A 465 21.84 -1.78 12.04
N LEU A 466 20.58 -1.98 12.43
CA LEU A 466 20.19 -3.00 13.40
C LEU A 466 20.58 -4.40 12.90
N ASN A 467 20.22 -4.75 11.67
CA ASN A 467 20.58 -6.04 11.09
C ASN A 467 22.10 -6.26 11.10
N LYS A 468 22.87 -5.27 10.65
CA LYS A 468 24.34 -5.35 10.65
C LYS A 468 24.91 -5.55 12.06
N HIS A 469 24.35 -4.83 13.04
CA HIS A 469 24.79 -4.94 14.43
C HIS A 469 24.41 -6.31 15.05
N LEU A 470 23.20 -6.81 14.73
CA LEU A 470 22.74 -8.11 15.21
C LEU A 470 23.61 -9.26 14.70
N TYR A 471 23.99 -9.27 13.42
CA TYR A 471 24.92 -10.25 12.89
C TYR A 471 26.27 -10.20 13.58
N ALA A 472 26.87 -9.01 13.71
CA ALA A 472 28.16 -8.84 14.38
C ALA A 472 28.13 -9.22 15.88
N ARG A 473 26.95 -9.07 16.54
CA ARG A 473 26.78 -9.50 17.94
C ARG A 473 26.59 -11.01 18.05
N ALA A 474 25.80 -11.61 17.14
CA ALA A 474 25.55 -13.04 17.12
C ALA A 474 26.81 -13.85 16.81
N GLU A 475 27.62 -13.42 15.83
CA GLU A 475 28.93 -14.03 15.52
C GLU A 475 29.86 -14.10 16.73
N LYS A 476 29.80 -13.11 17.64
CA LYS A 476 30.66 -13.06 18.84
C LYS A 476 30.13 -13.87 20.02
N ARG A 477 28.78 -13.97 20.16
CA ARG A 477 28.16 -14.53 21.37
C ARG A 477 27.52 -15.90 21.15
N SER A 478 27.12 -16.22 19.93
CA SER A 478 26.43 -17.46 19.59
C SER A 478 26.83 -17.96 18.20
N PRO A 479 28.11 -18.26 17.96
CA PRO A 479 28.63 -18.59 16.62
C PRO A 479 27.95 -19.81 15.98
N ASP A 480 27.43 -20.74 16.77
CA ASP A 480 26.77 -21.95 16.28
C ASP A 480 25.28 -21.72 15.93
N HIS A 481 24.69 -20.58 16.34
CA HIS A 481 23.25 -20.26 16.18
C HIS A 481 23.02 -18.85 15.60
N VAL A 482 23.96 -18.33 14.81
CA VAL A 482 23.94 -16.93 14.32
C VAL A 482 22.66 -16.59 13.57
N GLU A 483 22.25 -17.41 12.61
CA GLU A 483 21.07 -17.16 11.79
C GLU A 483 19.79 -17.23 12.61
N GLU A 484 19.65 -18.23 13.50
CA GLU A 484 18.48 -18.43 14.36
C GLU A 484 18.27 -17.25 15.31
N ASP A 485 19.34 -16.81 15.98
CA ASP A 485 19.29 -15.69 16.92
C ASP A 485 19.02 -14.35 16.23
N VAL A 486 19.63 -14.11 15.07
CA VAL A 486 19.37 -12.91 14.27
C VAL A 486 17.94 -12.90 13.74
N GLU A 487 17.43 -14.05 13.28
CA GLU A 487 16.04 -14.15 12.78
C GLU A 487 15.03 -13.94 13.90
N ALA A 488 15.26 -14.45 15.08
CA ALA A 488 14.42 -14.20 16.26
C ALA A 488 14.36 -12.70 16.62
N CYS A 489 15.51 -12.00 16.59
CA CYS A 489 15.55 -10.55 16.83
C CYS A 489 14.83 -9.75 15.73
N LYS A 490 15.05 -10.13 14.47
CA LYS A 490 14.35 -9.52 13.33
C LYS A 490 12.84 -9.70 13.45
N HIS A 491 12.39 -10.91 13.78
CA HIS A 491 10.99 -11.22 13.96
C HIS A 491 10.33 -10.32 15.01
N ARG A 492 10.96 -10.10 16.15
CA ARG A 492 10.49 -9.14 17.16
C ARG A 492 10.43 -7.71 16.63
N GLY A 493 11.44 -7.27 15.87
CA GLY A 493 11.44 -5.98 15.20
C GLY A 493 10.26 -5.81 14.23
N VAL A 494 9.97 -6.84 13.44
CA VAL A 494 8.83 -6.88 12.52
C VAL A 494 7.50 -6.79 13.28
N LEU A 495 7.34 -7.57 14.36
CA LEU A 495 6.11 -7.55 15.16
C LEU A 495 5.90 -6.20 15.85
N PHE A 496 6.94 -5.60 16.41
CA PHE A 496 6.88 -4.28 17.01
C PHE A 496 6.56 -3.20 15.97
N ALA A 497 7.22 -3.21 14.80
CA ALA A 497 6.94 -2.29 13.69
C ALA A 497 5.50 -2.42 13.18
N SER A 498 4.99 -3.65 13.07
CA SER A 498 3.58 -3.91 12.74
C SER A 498 2.64 -3.34 13.81
N GLY A 499 3.01 -3.46 15.08
CA GLY A 499 2.29 -2.83 16.20
C GLY A 499 2.22 -1.31 16.06
N LEU A 500 3.31 -0.63 15.67
CA LEU A 500 3.33 0.81 15.43
C LEU A 500 2.31 1.22 14.35
N ILE A 501 2.24 0.47 13.25
CA ILE A 501 1.28 0.72 12.17
C ILE A 501 -0.15 0.55 12.67
N VAL A 502 -0.43 -0.56 13.34
CA VAL A 502 -1.77 -0.87 13.88
C VAL A 502 -2.22 0.19 14.89
N GLY A 503 -1.32 0.60 15.81
CA GLY A 503 -1.65 1.55 16.87
C GLY A 503 -2.06 2.91 16.35
N GLU A 504 -1.29 3.49 15.43
CA GLU A 504 -1.60 4.79 14.82
C GLU A 504 -2.87 4.73 13.98
N SER A 505 -3.06 3.65 13.20
CA SER A 505 -4.23 3.47 12.34
C SER A 505 -5.53 3.29 13.14
N LEU A 506 -5.53 2.42 14.16
CA LEU A 506 -6.70 2.21 15.02
C LEU A 506 -7.10 3.49 15.77
N LEU A 507 -6.11 4.19 16.30
CA LEU A 507 -6.38 5.44 17.00
C LEU A 507 -6.93 6.51 16.05
N GLY A 508 -6.42 6.61 14.82
CA GLY A 508 -6.95 7.50 13.81
C GLY A 508 -8.45 7.29 13.58
N VAL A 509 -8.89 6.04 13.51
CA VAL A 509 -10.33 5.71 13.38
C VAL A 509 -11.11 6.08 14.64
N ILE A 510 -10.56 5.84 15.84
CA ILE A 510 -11.22 6.21 17.11
C ILE A 510 -11.37 7.74 17.21
N ILE A 511 -10.33 8.50 16.91
CA ILE A 511 -10.37 9.96 16.91
C ILE A 511 -11.40 10.46 15.88
N ALA A 512 -11.43 9.86 14.68
CA ALA A 512 -12.41 10.18 13.65
C ALA A 512 -13.87 9.98 14.16
N MET A 513 -14.15 8.89 14.90
CA MET A 513 -15.46 8.69 15.51
C MET A 513 -15.81 9.79 16.51
N ILE A 514 -14.85 10.20 17.35
CA ILE A 514 -15.06 11.27 18.35
C ILE A 514 -15.32 12.61 17.65
N ILE A 515 -14.55 12.95 16.61
CA ILE A 515 -14.73 14.16 15.81
C ILE A 515 -16.13 14.19 15.18
N VAL A 516 -16.53 13.13 14.49
CA VAL A 516 -17.84 13.06 13.82
C VAL A 516 -18.97 13.14 14.83
N PHE A 517 -18.87 12.45 15.97
CA PHE A 517 -19.86 12.54 17.04
C PHE A 517 -19.96 13.97 17.60
N SER A 518 -18.83 14.64 17.84
CA SER A 518 -18.82 16.03 18.30
C SER A 518 -19.51 16.96 17.31
N ILE A 519 -19.14 16.89 16.02
CA ILE A 519 -19.68 17.74 14.97
C ILE A 519 -21.20 17.51 14.80
N THR A 520 -21.65 16.27 14.77
CA THR A 520 -23.08 15.93 14.63
C THR A 520 -23.90 16.36 15.83
N SER A 521 -23.27 16.50 17.00
CA SER A 521 -23.87 17.04 18.24
C SER A 521 -23.77 18.56 18.37
N GLY A 522 -23.25 19.26 17.36
CA GLY A 522 -23.07 20.72 17.36
C GLY A 522 -21.84 21.20 18.15
N GLY A 523 -20.87 20.31 18.43
CA GLY A 523 -19.62 20.61 19.12
C GLY A 523 -18.49 21.04 18.18
N SER A 524 -17.27 21.09 18.73
CA SER A 524 -16.05 21.51 18.03
C SER A 524 -15.59 20.46 16.99
N GLU A 525 -14.87 20.92 15.95
CA GLU A 525 -14.15 20.06 15.01
C GLU A 525 -12.92 19.39 15.65
N ASP A 526 -12.39 19.99 16.74
CA ASP A 526 -11.26 19.47 17.52
C ASP A 526 -11.68 19.24 18.99
N PRO A 527 -12.54 18.25 19.27
CA PRO A 527 -13.13 18.06 20.60
C PRO A 527 -12.14 17.62 21.67
N LEU A 528 -11.01 17.08 21.30
CA LEU A 528 -9.97 16.58 22.21
C LEU A 528 -8.81 17.57 22.40
N ALA A 529 -8.75 18.65 21.63
CA ALA A 529 -7.65 19.60 21.69
C ALA A 529 -7.51 20.20 23.10
N LEU A 530 -6.34 20.05 23.70
CA LEU A 530 -5.99 20.59 25.02
C LEU A 530 -5.29 21.93 24.92
N VAL A 531 -4.69 22.23 23.77
CA VAL A 531 -3.89 23.44 23.52
C VAL A 531 -4.34 24.13 22.24
N GLY A 532 -4.17 25.44 22.17
CA GLY A 532 -4.48 26.26 21.00
C GLY A 532 -3.30 26.38 20.02
N LYS A 533 -3.53 27.09 18.91
CA LYS A 533 -2.53 27.32 17.85
C LYS A 533 -1.25 28.00 18.33
N ASP A 534 -1.30 28.75 19.43
CA ASP A 534 -0.14 29.44 20.03
C ASP A 534 0.91 28.45 20.59
N PHE A 535 0.52 27.18 20.80
CA PHE A 535 1.41 26.13 21.30
C PHE A 535 2.20 25.42 20.18
N SER A 536 1.96 25.74 18.90
CA SER A 536 2.51 25.00 17.75
C SER A 536 4.04 24.87 17.78
N SER A 537 4.79 25.93 18.06
CA SER A 537 6.26 25.86 18.10
C SER A 537 6.79 24.96 19.23
N THR A 538 6.08 24.89 20.36
CA THR A 538 6.42 23.99 21.46
C THR A 538 6.04 22.55 21.09
N ALA A 539 4.89 22.36 20.44
CA ALA A 539 4.45 21.05 19.94
C ALA A 539 5.44 20.47 18.93
N ASP A 540 6.04 21.30 18.05
CA ASP A 540 7.06 20.87 17.10
C ASP A 540 8.32 20.31 17.79
N LEU A 541 8.82 21.02 18.79
CA LEU A 541 9.98 20.57 19.57
C LEU A 541 9.68 19.30 20.39
N LEU A 542 8.49 19.23 21.01
CA LEU A 542 8.07 18.07 21.76
C LEU A 542 7.84 16.86 20.82
N GLY A 543 7.23 17.07 19.65
CA GLY A 543 7.04 16.05 18.62
C GLY A 543 8.37 15.45 18.17
N LEU A 544 9.37 16.30 17.86
CA LEU A 544 10.71 15.85 17.50
C LEU A 544 11.37 15.07 18.65
N ALA A 545 11.30 15.57 19.88
CA ALA A 545 11.91 14.90 21.04
C ALA A 545 11.30 13.52 21.28
N VAL A 546 9.96 13.40 21.24
CA VAL A 546 9.24 12.15 21.42
C VAL A 546 9.53 11.18 20.27
N PHE A 547 9.63 11.67 19.03
CA PHE A 547 10.00 10.86 17.87
C PHE A 547 11.39 10.24 18.03
N VAL A 548 12.39 11.04 18.41
CA VAL A 548 13.75 10.56 18.66
C VAL A 548 13.80 9.55 19.82
N LEU A 549 13.08 9.80 20.92
CA LEU A 549 12.99 8.87 22.04
C LEU A 549 12.32 7.55 21.62
N SER A 550 11.33 7.60 20.75
CA SER A 550 10.66 6.41 20.21
C SER A 550 11.59 5.58 19.32
N ILE A 551 12.42 6.22 18.53
CA ILE A 551 13.47 5.55 17.75
C ILE A 551 14.45 4.84 18.68
N VAL A 552 14.95 5.51 19.71
CA VAL A 552 15.86 4.93 20.70
C VAL A 552 15.20 3.74 21.40
N TYR A 553 13.95 3.87 21.79
CA TYR A 553 13.19 2.78 22.40
C TYR A 553 13.01 1.60 21.44
N PHE A 554 12.69 1.83 20.15
CA PHE A 554 12.57 0.78 19.15
C PHE A 554 13.89 0.02 18.99
N ILE A 555 15.01 0.74 18.85
CA ILE A 555 16.35 0.13 18.77
C ILE A 555 16.65 -0.71 20.01
N TYR A 556 16.42 -0.14 21.20
CA TYR A 556 16.62 -0.86 22.47
C TYR A 556 15.75 -2.11 22.55
N HIS A 557 14.48 -2.02 22.15
CA HIS A 557 13.53 -3.14 22.18
C HIS A 557 14.02 -4.32 21.34
N VAL A 558 14.49 -4.07 20.12
CA VAL A 558 15.03 -5.10 19.22
C VAL A 558 16.34 -5.69 19.79
N LEU A 559 17.24 -4.85 20.31
CA LEU A 559 18.53 -5.28 20.86
C LEU A 559 18.43 -5.98 22.23
N SER A 560 17.33 -5.80 22.95
CA SER A 560 17.10 -6.43 24.28
C SER A 560 16.74 -7.91 24.20
N THR A 561 16.65 -8.49 23.00
CA THR A 561 16.41 -9.93 22.80
C THR A 561 17.61 -10.73 23.27
N LYS A 562 17.36 -11.76 24.10
CA LYS A 562 18.39 -12.69 24.55
C LYS A 562 18.71 -13.68 23.43
N PHE A 563 19.97 -14.01 23.27
CA PHE A 563 20.44 -15.07 22.37
C PHE A 563 20.35 -16.45 23.02
N THR A 564 20.28 -17.49 22.19
CA THR A 564 20.14 -18.88 22.64
C THR A 564 21.27 -19.30 23.63
N ALA A 565 22.47 -18.75 23.48
CA ALA A 565 23.57 -18.96 24.41
C ALA A 565 23.34 -18.29 25.77
N GLU A 566 22.63 -17.14 25.83
CA GLU A 566 22.33 -16.39 27.05
C GLU A 566 21.11 -16.96 27.82
N GLU A 567 20.30 -17.84 27.20
CA GLU A 567 19.20 -18.55 27.87
C GLU A 567 19.66 -19.83 28.58
N LYS A 568 20.90 -20.30 28.31
CA LYS A 568 21.47 -21.51 28.93
C LYS A 568 22.35 -21.21 30.15
N GLU A 569 22.68 -19.94 30.38
CA GLU A 569 23.30 -19.43 31.60
C GLU A 569 22.24 -18.91 32.60
#